data_9ba746a6a739468bda7c2257ad930f72
#
_entry.id   9ba746a6a739468bda7c2257ad930f72
#
_cell.length_a   1.000
_cell.length_b   1.000
_cell.length_c   1.000
_cell.angle_alpha   90.00
_cell.angle_beta   90.00
_cell.angle_gamma   90.00
#
_symmetry.space_group_name_H-M   'P 1'
#
loop_
_entity.id
_entity.type
_entity.pdbx_description
1 polymer ?
#
loop_
_entity_poly.entity_id
_entity_poly.type
_entity_poly.pdbx_seq_one_letter_code
_entity_poly.pdbx_strand_id
1 'polypeptide(L)'
;VYKRRKKYDTITSAGRLGKSKFYDEMCMQVKRTAPTAPLFYWTLDGWTVELLYQDVTTNKKGHKVTTYHNRLVLEVILDPCTKYPIGYAIGEQETPQLIVAALKDAVKHSQELFGRKHRTHQLQCDQYQLKALTPYYSVVADKLTPARVGNAKAKVIEPYFRYLNKNYCQYQANWSGFGVTRNRNLQPNDDALNALKKSFPTREEC
;
A
#
# COMPACT_ATOMS: atom_id res chain seq x y z
N VAL A 1 2.51 -10.07 41.40
CA VAL A 1 3.10 -9.10 40.46
C VAL A 1 2.38 -9.13 39.12
N TYR A 2 2.14 -10.29 38.49
CA TYR A 2 1.52 -10.42 37.18
C TYR A 2 0.07 -9.91 37.11
N LYS A 3 -0.76 -10.24 38.10
CA LYS A 3 -2.16 -9.74 38.22
C LYS A 3 -2.23 -8.21 38.40
N ARG A 4 -1.29 -7.63 39.14
CA ARG A 4 -1.20 -6.17 39.32
C ARG A 4 -0.77 -5.45 38.03
N ARG A 5 0.17 -6.03 37.29
CA ARG A 5 0.61 -5.49 36.00
C ARG A 5 -0.53 -5.40 35.00
N LYS A 6 -1.33 -6.48 34.87
CA LYS A 6 -2.49 -6.50 33.98
C LYS A 6 -3.58 -5.49 34.35
N LYS A 7 -3.80 -5.23 35.66
CA LYS A 7 -4.77 -4.24 36.14
C LYS A 7 -4.40 -2.80 35.78
N TYR A 8 -3.10 -2.48 35.75
CA TYR A 8 -2.60 -1.13 35.47
C TYR A 8 -1.98 -0.98 34.08
N ASP A 9 -2.15 -1.96 33.19
CA ASP A 9 -1.50 -2.00 31.89
C ASP A 9 -1.86 -0.79 31.04
N THR A 10 -3.13 -0.39 31.07
CA THR A 10 -3.63 0.79 30.36
C THR A 10 -2.93 2.08 30.81
N ILE A 11 -2.78 2.29 32.13
CA ILE A 11 -2.13 3.49 32.68
C ILE A 11 -0.63 3.45 32.38
N THR A 12 0.00 2.30 32.55
CA THR A 12 1.43 2.13 32.29
C THR A 12 1.77 2.28 30.81
N SER A 13 0.90 1.80 29.95
CA SER A 13 1.04 1.93 28.50
C SER A 13 0.87 3.38 28.05
N ALA A 14 -0.12 4.11 28.59
CA ALA A 14 -0.30 5.53 28.29
C ALA A 14 0.95 6.36 28.60
N GLY A 15 1.58 6.11 29.76
CA GLY A 15 2.80 6.82 30.17
C GLY A 15 4.06 6.43 29.40
N ARG A 16 4.16 5.17 28.90
CA ARG A 16 5.38 4.65 28.26
C ARG A 16 5.37 4.74 26.75
N LEU A 17 4.22 4.54 26.12
CA LEU A 17 4.14 4.41 24.66
C LEU A 17 3.86 5.74 23.95
N GLY A 18 3.52 6.78 24.69
CA GLY A 18 3.03 8.02 24.12
C GLY A 18 1.59 7.93 23.61
N LYS A 19 0.98 9.11 23.37
CA LYS A 19 -0.45 9.24 23.08
C LYS A 19 -0.89 8.47 21.82
N SER A 20 -0.15 8.57 20.73
CA SER A 20 -0.50 7.92 19.46
C SER A 20 -0.53 6.40 19.60
N LYS A 21 0.57 5.82 20.08
CA LYS A 21 0.69 4.37 20.22
C LYS A 21 -0.28 3.80 21.27
N PHE A 22 -0.54 4.55 22.33
CA PHE A 22 -1.56 4.16 23.30
C PHE A 22 -2.95 4.06 22.66
N TYR A 23 -3.36 5.04 21.82
CA TYR A 23 -4.63 4.98 21.10
C TYR A 23 -4.68 3.80 20.12
N ASP A 24 -3.60 3.51 19.45
CA ASP A 24 -3.55 2.43 18.45
C ASP A 24 -3.61 1.03 19.08
N GLU A 25 -3.01 0.84 20.26
CA GLU A 25 -2.88 -0.49 20.87
C GLU A 25 -3.92 -0.76 21.97
N MET A 26 -4.28 0.26 22.74
CA MET A 26 -5.05 0.10 23.98
C MET A 26 -6.49 0.62 23.88
N CYS A 27 -6.78 1.56 22.98
CA CYS A 27 -8.13 2.07 22.83
C CYS A 27 -8.95 1.17 21.90
N MET A 28 -10.20 0.96 22.31
CA MET A 28 -11.16 0.24 21.49
C MET A 28 -11.44 1.01 20.19
N GLN A 29 -11.25 0.35 19.08
CA GLN A 29 -11.57 0.93 17.78
C GLN A 29 -12.99 0.56 17.37
N VAL A 30 -13.72 1.54 16.86
CA VAL A 30 -15.03 1.29 16.26
C VAL A 30 -14.86 0.42 15.03
N LYS A 31 -15.45 -0.77 15.04
CA LYS A 31 -15.48 -1.65 13.87
C LYS A 31 -16.32 -0.96 12.79
N ARG A 32 -15.72 -0.73 11.64
CA ARG A 32 -16.43 -0.24 10.46
C ARG A 32 -16.97 -1.43 9.70
N THR A 33 -18.25 -1.40 9.36
CA THR A 33 -18.83 -2.32 8.39
C THR A 33 -18.38 -1.92 6.99
N ALA A 34 -18.11 -2.92 6.15
CA ALA A 34 -17.84 -2.65 4.74
C ALA A 34 -19.08 -2.02 4.08
N PRO A 35 -18.91 -1.15 3.07
CA PRO A 35 -20.02 -0.66 2.28
C PRO A 35 -20.82 -1.82 1.70
N THR A 36 -22.15 -1.68 1.64
CA THR A 36 -23.06 -2.71 1.10
C THR A 36 -23.33 -2.52 -0.39
N ALA A 37 -22.97 -1.35 -0.93
CA ALA A 37 -23.15 -1.04 -2.35
C ALA A 37 -21.78 -1.02 -3.06
N PRO A 38 -21.61 -1.78 -4.15
CA PRO A 38 -20.42 -1.70 -5.00
C PRO A 38 -20.24 -0.30 -5.57
N LEU A 39 -18.99 0.11 -5.77
CA LEU A 39 -18.57 1.40 -6.33
C LEU A 39 -19.02 2.66 -5.55
N PHE A 40 -19.69 2.48 -4.42
CA PHE A 40 -20.11 3.61 -3.58
C PHE A 40 -18.93 4.27 -2.83
N TYR A 41 -17.96 3.46 -2.46
CA TYR A 41 -16.79 3.90 -1.72
C TYR A 41 -15.54 3.29 -2.32
N TRP A 42 -14.54 4.12 -2.61
CA TRP A 42 -13.23 3.69 -3.07
C TRP A 42 -12.16 4.01 -2.04
N THR A 43 -11.17 3.16 -1.93
CA THR A 43 -9.97 3.42 -1.14
C THR A 43 -8.74 3.36 -2.04
N LEU A 44 -7.88 4.37 -1.93
CA LEU A 44 -6.64 4.51 -2.68
C LEU A 44 -5.46 4.47 -1.72
N ASP A 45 -4.46 3.70 -2.06
CA ASP A 45 -3.18 3.64 -1.34
C ASP A 45 -2.08 3.08 -2.23
N GLY A 46 -0.83 3.44 -1.92
CA GLY A 46 0.36 2.93 -2.56
C GLY A 46 1.01 1.80 -1.74
N TRP A 47 1.62 0.87 -2.44
CA TRP A 47 2.38 -0.22 -1.84
C TRP A 47 3.68 -0.45 -2.60
N THR A 48 4.81 -0.42 -1.91
CA THR A 48 6.08 -0.88 -2.46
C THR A 48 6.06 -2.39 -2.57
N VAL A 49 6.01 -2.90 -3.78
CA VAL A 49 5.93 -4.35 -4.06
C VAL A 49 7.19 -5.05 -3.55
N GLU A 50 7.01 -6.14 -2.83
CA GLU A 50 8.10 -6.87 -2.19
C GLU A 50 8.82 -7.83 -3.18
N LEU A 51 9.01 -7.39 -4.42
CA LEU A 51 9.77 -8.07 -5.46
C LEU A 51 10.95 -7.20 -5.88
N LEU A 52 12.13 -7.81 -5.97
CA LEU A 52 13.35 -7.15 -6.41
C LEU A 52 13.51 -7.28 -7.93
N TYR A 53 13.94 -6.20 -8.58
CA TYR A 53 14.31 -6.25 -10.00
C TYR A 53 15.69 -5.67 -10.23
N GLN A 54 16.32 -6.09 -11.32
CA GLN A 54 17.58 -5.52 -11.77
C GLN A 54 17.35 -4.38 -12.74
N ASP A 55 18.11 -3.30 -12.56
CA ASP A 55 18.12 -2.16 -13.46
C ASP A 55 19.54 -1.82 -13.90
N VAL A 56 19.71 -1.46 -15.18
CA VAL A 56 21.00 -1.13 -15.77
C VAL A 56 21.02 0.35 -16.11
N THR A 57 21.70 1.11 -15.30
CA THR A 57 21.88 2.56 -15.49
C THR A 57 23.29 2.89 -15.98
N THR A 58 23.43 4.00 -16.68
CA THR A 58 24.74 4.52 -17.08
C THR A 58 25.16 5.60 -16.11
N ASN A 59 26.31 5.43 -15.46
CA ASN A 59 26.83 6.42 -14.54
C ASN A 59 27.36 7.66 -15.29
N LYS A 60 27.71 8.72 -14.54
CA LYS A 60 28.25 9.98 -15.10
C LYS A 60 29.55 9.82 -15.91
N LYS A 61 30.24 8.68 -15.78
CA LYS A 61 31.48 8.33 -16.49
C LYS A 61 31.24 7.47 -17.73
N GLY A 62 29.98 7.19 -18.11
CA GLY A 62 29.62 6.36 -19.24
C GLY A 62 29.67 4.84 -18.99
N HIS A 63 29.97 4.39 -17.76
CA HIS A 63 29.98 2.97 -17.43
C HIS A 63 28.59 2.47 -17.06
N LYS A 64 28.23 1.29 -17.57
CA LYS A 64 27.00 0.58 -17.17
C LYS A 64 27.12 0.06 -15.74
N VAL A 65 26.16 0.36 -14.90
CA VAL A 65 26.05 -0.12 -13.52
C VAL A 65 24.71 -0.83 -13.35
N THR A 66 24.75 -2.09 -12.92
CA THR A 66 23.55 -2.88 -12.63
C THR A 66 23.26 -2.80 -11.14
N THR A 67 22.04 -2.41 -10.80
CA THR A 67 21.49 -2.42 -9.44
C THR A 67 20.48 -3.56 -9.30
N TYR A 68 20.39 -4.18 -8.12
CA TYR A 68 19.60 -5.41 -7.90
C TYR A 68 18.56 -5.28 -6.78
N HIS A 69 18.49 -4.12 -6.14
CA HIS A 69 17.61 -3.93 -4.98
C HIS A 69 16.49 -2.93 -5.25
N ASN A 70 16.10 -2.80 -6.51
CA ASN A 70 15.02 -1.92 -6.92
C ASN A 70 13.67 -2.60 -6.68
N ARG A 71 12.67 -1.83 -6.32
CA ARG A 71 11.28 -2.29 -6.15
C ARG A 71 10.33 -1.31 -6.81
N LEU A 72 9.25 -1.84 -7.36
CA LEU A 72 8.19 -1.03 -7.93
C LEU A 72 7.19 -0.60 -6.88
N VAL A 73 6.54 0.52 -7.12
CA VAL A 73 5.38 1.00 -6.36
C VAL A 73 4.13 0.71 -7.16
N LEU A 74 3.17 0.08 -6.53
CA LEU A 74 1.84 -0.20 -7.06
C LEU A 74 0.83 0.70 -6.34
N GLU A 75 0.24 1.64 -7.07
CA GLU A 75 -0.93 2.42 -6.63
C GLU A 75 -2.19 1.66 -6.99
N VAL A 76 -3.08 1.45 -6.03
CA VAL A 76 -4.33 0.70 -6.24
C VAL A 76 -5.52 1.50 -5.74
N ILE A 77 -6.58 1.46 -6.53
CA ILE A 77 -7.92 1.89 -6.14
C ILE A 77 -8.78 0.65 -5.96
N LEU A 78 -9.18 0.39 -4.73
CA LEU A 78 -9.95 -0.79 -4.35
C LEU A 78 -11.39 -0.38 -4.02
N ASP A 79 -12.36 -1.17 -4.48
CA ASP A 79 -13.72 -1.15 -3.95
C ASP A 79 -13.81 -2.04 -2.68
N PRO A 80 -13.98 -1.47 -1.49
CA PRO A 80 -14.04 -2.27 -0.26
C PRO A 80 -15.27 -3.18 -0.16
N CYS A 81 -16.32 -2.91 -0.91
CA CYS A 81 -17.52 -3.75 -0.93
C CYS A 81 -17.23 -5.10 -1.57
N THR A 82 -16.69 -5.07 -2.78
CA THR A 82 -16.42 -6.27 -3.59
C THR A 82 -15.02 -6.83 -3.39
N LYS A 83 -14.10 -6.05 -2.81
CA LYS A 83 -12.66 -6.32 -2.75
C LYS A 83 -11.98 -6.34 -4.13
N TYR A 84 -12.62 -5.72 -5.10
CA TYR A 84 -12.15 -5.66 -6.48
C TYR A 84 -11.27 -4.43 -6.71
N PRO A 85 -10.08 -4.56 -7.31
CA PRO A 85 -9.26 -3.44 -7.71
C PRO A 85 -9.87 -2.78 -8.96
N ILE A 86 -10.44 -1.60 -8.79
CA ILE A 86 -11.10 -0.85 -9.86
C ILE A 86 -10.09 -0.23 -10.82
N GLY A 87 -8.92 0.15 -10.31
CA GLY A 87 -7.84 0.70 -11.12
C GLY A 87 -6.50 0.62 -10.42
N TYR A 88 -5.45 0.71 -11.21
CA TYR A 88 -4.08 0.68 -10.69
C TYR A 88 -3.11 1.44 -11.59
N ALA A 89 -1.93 1.73 -11.05
CA ALA A 89 -0.77 2.19 -11.80
C ALA A 89 0.51 1.66 -11.15
N ILE A 90 1.53 1.40 -11.97
CA ILE A 90 2.83 0.90 -11.52
C ILE A 90 3.91 1.92 -11.89
N GLY A 91 4.81 2.19 -10.96
CA GLY A 91 5.93 3.10 -11.16
C GLY A 91 7.12 2.78 -10.27
N GLU A 92 8.20 3.51 -10.42
CA GLU A 92 9.42 3.35 -9.59
C GLU A 92 9.28 4.02 -8.23
N GLN A 93 8.48 5.06 -8.16
CA GLN A 93 8.28 5.86 -6.95
C GLN A 93 6.84 6.32 -6.86
N GLU A 94 6.36 6.49 -5.63
CA GLU A 94 5.09 7.14 -5.38
C GLU A 94 5.17 8.62 -5.78
N THR A 95 4.42 8.99 -6.81
CA THR A 95 4.35 10.36 -7.32
C THR A 95 2.90 10.77 -7.54
N PRO A 96 2.58 12.08 -7.52
CA PRO A 96 1.24 12.56 -7.87
C PRO A 96 0.78 12.09 -9.25
N GLN A 97 1.70 11.99 -10.21
CA GLN A 97 1.42 11.51 -11.56
C GLN A 97 1.00 10.04 -11.57
N LEU A 98 1.64 9.21 -10.75
CA LEU A 98 1.30 7.79 -10.60
C LEU A 98 -0.11 7.64 -10.02
N ILE A 99 -0.43 8.40 -8.97
CA ILE A 99 -1.77 8.43 -8.36
C ILE A 99 -2.83 8.87 -9.37
N VAL A 100 -2.56 9.91 -10.14
CA VAL A 100 -3.46 10.38 -11.21
C VAL A 100 -3.64 9.33 -12.31
N ALA A 101 -2.58 8.58 -12.64
CA ALA A 101 -2.68 7.48 -13.59
C ALA A 101 -3.60 6.37 -13.08
N ALA A 102 -3.48 5.96 -11.81
CA ALA A 102 -4.38 4.99 -11.19
C ALA A 102 -5.85 5.48 -11.18
N LEU A 103 -6.09 6.77 -10.89
CA LEU A 103 -7.43 7.35 -10.94
C LEU A 103 -8.03 7.32 -12.36
N LYS A 104 -7.23 7.65 -13.37
CA LYS A 104 -7.66 7.57 -14.78
C LYS A 104 -7.98 6.14 -15.19
N ASP A 105 -7.15 5.19 -14.77
CA ASP A 105 -7.37 3.77 -15.02
C ASP A 105 -8.69 3.30 -14.39
N ALA A 106 -8.96 3.66 -13.13
CA ALA A 106 -10.20 3.33 -12.44
C ALA A 106 -11.44 3.86 -13.18
N VAL A 107 -11.40 5.10 -13.67
CA VAL A 107 -12.51 5.69 -14.43
C VAL A 107 -12.68 4.98 -15.77
N LYS A 108 -11.60 4.69 -16.49
CA LYS A 108 -11.59 3.96 -17.75
C LYS A 108 -12.15 2.55 -17.56
N HIS A 109 -11.63 1.82 -16.58
CA HIS A 109 -12.07 0.46 -16.29
C HIS A 109 -13.53 0.39 -15.86
N SER A 110 -14.02 1.36 -15.08
CA SER A 110 -15.46 1.45 -14.76
C SER A 110 -16.31 1.66 -16.01
N GLN A 111 -15.83 2.42 -16.99
CA GLN A 111 -16.50 2.59 -18.27
C GLN A 111 -16.53 1.30 -19.09
N GLU A 112 -15.44 0.54 -19.09
CA GLU A 112 -15.36 -0.76 -19.76
C GLU A 112 -16.31 -1.78 -19.15
N LEU A 113 -16.39 -1.83 -17.81
CA LEU A 113 -17.26 -2.77 -17.10
C LEU A 113 -18.75 -2.43 -17.19
N PHE A 114 -19.11 -1.16 -17.13
CA PHE A 114 -20.50 -0.71 -16.94
C PHE A 114 -21.05 0.18 -18.07
N GLY A 115 -20.28 0.38 -19.14
CA GLY A 115 -20.67 1.22 -20.28
C GLY A 115 -20.68 2.73 -19.98
N ARG A 116 -20.33 3.14 -18.77
CA ARG A 116 -20.31 4.56 -18.35
C ARG A 116 -19.18 4.82 -17.36
N LYS A 117 -18.65 6.05 -17.39
CA LYS A 117 -17.72 6.53 -16.37
C LYS A 117 -18.42 6.59 -15.02
N HIS A 118 -17.83 6.01 -14.00
CA HIS A 118 -18.38 6.04 -12.67
C HIS A 118 -17.67 7.10 -11.82
N ARG A 119 -18.46 7.79 -11.00
CA ARG A 119 -18.00 8.69 -9.94
C ARG A 119 -18.44 8.10 -8.62
N THR A 120 -17.47 7.82 -7.74
CA THR A 120 -17.77 7.26 -6.42
C THR A 120 -18.36 8.32 -5.48
N HIS A 121 -19.18 7.91 -4.53
CA HIS A 121 -19.67 8.84 -3.51
C HIS A 121 -18.55 9.25 -2.55
N GLN A 122 -17.65 8.34 -2.18
CA GLN A 122 -16.57 8.62 -1.23
C GLN A 122 -15.26 8.01 -1.68
N LEU A 123 -14.18 8.79 -1.59
CA LEU A 123 -12.81 8.33 -1.78
C LEU A 123 -12.01 8.48 -0.49
N GLN A 124 -11.41 7.40 -0.02
CA GLN A 124 -10.40 7.42 1.02
C GLN A 124 -9.01 7.40 0.38
N CYS A 125 -8.16 8.32 0.79
CA CYS A 125 -6.74 8.37 0.44
C CYS A 125 -5.91 8.69 1.68
N ASP A 126 -4.60 8.67 1.55
CA ASP A 126 -3.72 9.21 2.59
C ASP A 126 -3.58 10.74 2.47
N GLN A 127 -2.62 11.32 3.23
CA GLN A 127 -2.38 12.77 3.19
C GLN A 127 -1.25 13.17 2.25
N TYR A 128 -0.67 12.22 1.52
CA TYR A 128 0.41 12.50 0.59
C TYR A 128 -0.06 13.45 -0.52
N GLN A 129 0.64 14.57 -0.67
CA GLN A 129 0.36 15.59 -1.69
C GLN A 129 -1.13 16.00 -1.82
N LEU A 130 -1.89 15.93 -0.72
CA LEU A 130 -3.34 16.11 -0.71
C LEU A 130 -3.79 17.38 -1.42
N LYS A 131 -3.11 18.51 -1.18
CA LYS A 131 -3.47 19.80 -1.82
C LYS A 131 -3.33 19.75 -3.33
N ALA A 132 -2.26 19.16 -3.86
CA ALA A 132 -2.01 19.03 -5.29
C ALA A 132 -2.98 18.06 -5.96
N LEU A 133 -3.41 17.02 -5.26
CA LEU A 133 -4.27 15.95 -5.77
C LEU A 133 -5.76 16.22 -5.58
N THR A 134 -6.15 17.15 -4.71
CA THR A 134 -7.56 17.49 -4.45
C THR A 134 -8.37 17.79 -5.73
N PRO A 135 -7.87 18.54 -6.73
CA PRO A 135 -8.61 18.76 -7.96
C PRO A 135 -8.95 17.46 -8.71
N TYR A 136 -8.03 16.50 -8.74
CA TYR A 136 -8.26 15.20 -9.39
C TYR A 136 -9.21 14.33 -8.57
N TYR A 137 -9.09 14.31 -7.25
CA TYR A 137 -9.99 13.58 -6.36
C TYR A 137 -11.43 14.08 -6.46
N SER A 138 -11.63 15.40 -6.56
CA SER A 138 -12.98 16.01 -6.69
C SER A 138 -13.68 15.67 -8.00
N VAL A 139 -12.95 15.31 -9.05
CA VAL A 139 -13.55 14.82 -10.31
C VAL A 139 -14.08 13.38 -10.14
N VAL A 140 -13.37 12.57 -9.35
CA VAL A 140 -13.64 11.12 -9.22
C VAL A 140 -14.60 10.81 -8.09
N ALA A 141 -14.66 11.64 -7.05
CA ALA A 141 -15.48 11.41 -5.85
C ALA A 141 -16.27 12.67 -5.42
N ASP A 142 -17.45 12.44 -4.80
CA ASP A 142 -18.23 13.53 -4.21
C ASP A 142 -17.63 13.96 -2.86
N LYS A 143 -17.12 13.01 -2.09
CA LYS A 143 -16.56 13.24 -0.76
C LYS A 143 -15.17 12.66 -0.64
N LEU A 144 -14.23 13.49 -0.21
CA LEU A 144 -12.87 13.07 0.11
C LEU A 144 -12.72 12.83 1.62
N THR A 145 -12.12 11.70 1.99
CA THR A 145 -11.90 11.33 3.39
C THR A 145 -10.43 10.93 3.59
N PRO A 146 -9.53 11.89 3.85
CA PRO A 146 -8.13 11.57 4.10
C PRO A 146 -7.98 10.72 5.36
N ALA A 147 -7.14 9.70 5.29
CA ALA A 147 -6.80 8.88 6.45
C ALA A 147 -6.03 9.73 7.48
N ARG A 148 -6.27 9.49 8.77
CA ARG A 148 -5.45 10.09 9.82
C ARG A 148 -4.04 9.51 9.76
N VAL A 149 -3.05 10.38 9.91
CA VAL A 149 -1.64 9.97 10.05
C VAL A 149 -1.50 9.01 11.22
N GLY A 150 -0.80 7.88 10.99
CA GLY A 150 -0.57 6.85 12.01
C GLY A 150 -1.75 5.90 12.27
N ASN A 151 -2.87 6.00 11.56
CA ASN A 151 -4.01 5.10 11.70
C ASN A 151 -4.09 4.09 10.54
N ALA A 152 -3.05 3.28 10.40
CA ALA A 152 -2.97 2.21 9.41
C ALA A 152 -4.17 1.22 9.50
N LYS A 153 -4.64 0.92 10.71
CA LYS A 153 -5.79 0.03 10.93
C LYS A 153 -7.11 0.52 10.31
N ALA A 154 -7.21 1.81 9.99
CA ALA A 154 -8.38 2.37 9.31
C ALA A 154 -8.36 2.19 7.79
N LYS A 155 -7.23 1.78 7.21
CA LYS A 155 -7.09 1.57 5.77
C LYS A 155 -7.59 0.16 5.41
N VAL A 156 -8.68 0.11 4.68
CA VAL A 156 -9.31 -1.15 4.25
C VAL A 156 -8.49 -1.87 3.16
N ILE A 157 -7.61 -1.14 2.48
CA ILE A 157 -6.78 -1.66 1.39
C ILE A 157 -5.56 -2.47 1.88
N GLU A 158 -5.04 -2.24 3.09
CA GLU A 158 -3.86 -2.96 3.59
C GLU A 158 -4.00 -4.50 3.62
N PRO A 159 -5.16 -5.08 3.99
CA PRO A 159 -5.38 -6.52 3.86
C PRO A 159 -5.26 -7.03 2.42
N TYR A 160 -5.60 -6.21 1.41
CA TYR A 160 -5.46 -6.55 0.01
C TYR A 160 -3.97 -6.63 -0.39
N PHE A 161 -3.14 -5.67 -0.01
CA PHE A 161 -1.70 -5.74 -0.25
C PHE A 161 -1.04 -6.95 0.44
N ARG A 162 -1.48 -7.24 1.67
CA ARG A 162 -1.03 -8.44 2.37
C ARG A 162 -1.42 -9.73 1.63
N TYR A 163 -2.62 -9.76 1.06
CA TYR A 163 -3.08 -10.88 0.24
C TYR A 163 -2.21 -11.04 -1.01
N LEU A 164 -1.91 -9.96 -1.74
CA LEU A 164 -1.02 -10.00 -2.90
C LEU A 164 0.37 -10.50 -2.52
N ASN A 165 0.97 -9.94 -1.47
CA ASN A 165 2.29 -10.35 -1.01
C ASN A 165 2.32 -11.83 -0.65
N LYS A 166 1.36 -12.30 0.15
CA LYS A 166 1.32 -13.68 0.63
C LYS A 166 1.03 -14.71 -0.45
N ASN A 167 0.15 -14.39 -1.40
CA ASN A 167 -0.33 -15.39 -2.36
C ASN A 167 0.39 -15.35 -3.70
N TYR A 168 1.14 -14.26 -3.98
CA TYR A 168 1.85 -14.11 -5.26
C TYR A 168 3.33 -13.81 -5.06
N CYS A 169 3.68 -12.76 -4.33
CA CYS A 169 5.08 -12.33 -4.24
C CYS A 169 5.97 -13.34 -3.52
N GLN A 170 5.50 -13.97 -2.44
CA GLN A 170 6.28 -14.94 -1.67
C GLN A 170 6.76 -16.16 -2.45
N TYR A 171 6.11 -16.48 -3.56
CA TYR A 171 6.47 -17.62 -4.40
C TYR A 171 7.53 -17.27 -5.44
N GLN A 172 7.92 -16.00 -5.54
CA GLN A 172 8.91 -15.55 -6.51
C GLN A 172 10.32 -15.62 -5.93
N ALA A 173 11.30 -16.02 -6.74
CA ALA A 173 12.70 -16.16 -6.32
C ALA A 173 13.34 -14.80 -5.91
N ASN A 174 12.80 -13.70 -6.41
CA ASN A 174 13.22 -12.32 -6.12
C ASN A 174 12.42 -11.65 -5.01
N TRP A 175 11.65 -12.41 -4.22
CA TRP A 175 10.89 -11.85 -3.11
C TRP A 175 11.80 -11.31 -2.01
N SER A 176 11.61 -10.04 -1.61
CA SER A 176 12.44 -9.32 -0.64
C SER A 176 11.97 -9.45 0.82
N GLY A 177 10.94 -10.23 1.08
CA GLY A 177 10.39 -10.39 2.43
C GLY A 177 9.26 -9.42 2.76
N PHE A 178 8.82 -9.48 4.01
CA PHE A 178 7.87 -8.51 4.56
C PHE A 178 8.63 -7.32 5.11
N GLY A 179 8.47 -6.15 4.65
CA GLY A 179 9.10 -4.88 5.06
C GLY A 179 10.02 -4.87 6.30
N VAL A 180 10.91 -3.93 6.36
CA VAL A 180 12.08 -3.86 7.26
C VAL A 180 11.79 -4.04 8.78
N THR A 181 10.54 -3.85 9.20
CA THR A 181 10.14 -3.87 10.62
C THR A 181 9.64 -5.23 11.13
N ARG A 182 9.60 -6.26 10.29
CA ARG A 182 9.06 -7.57 10.67
C ARG A 182 10.11 -8.54 11.17
N ASN A 183 9.61 -9.54 11.90
CA ASN A 183 10.38 -10.57 12.54
C ASN A 183 11.34 -11.24 11.53
N ARG A 184 12.64 -11.26 11.84
CA ARG A 184 13.70 -11.85 10.98
C ARG A 184 13.41 -13.28 10.55
N ASN A 185 12.68 -14.05 11.35
CA ASN A 185 12.31 -15.44 11.05
C ASN A 185 11.33 -15.60 9.87
N LEU A 186 10.75 -14.49 9.38
CA LEU A 186 9.81 -14.47 8.25
C LEU A 186 10.40 -13.77 7.02
N GLN A 187 11.70 -13.47 7.05
CA GLN A 187 12.41 -12.86 5.93
C GLN A 187 13.11 -13.94 5.10
N PRO A 188 13.29 -13.74 3.78
CA PRO A 188 14.12 -14.62 2.98
C PRO A 188 15.56 -14.59 3.48
N ASN A 189 16.32 -15.63 3.17
CA ASN A 189 17.75 -15.67 3.46
C ASN A 189 18.49 -14.69 2.54
N ASP A 190 19.17 -13.70 3.10
CA ASP A 190 19.92 -12.68 2.37
C ASP A 190 21.03 -13.27 1.49
N ASP A 191 21.70 -14.35 1.94
CA ASP A 191 22.72 -15.03 1.15
C ASP A 191 22.14 -15.71 -0.08
N ALA A 192 20.94 -16.31 0.06
CA ALA A 192 20.23 -16.91 -1.06
C ALA A 192 19.77 -15.85 -2.08
N LEU A 193 19.24 -14.73 -1.61
CA LEU A 193 18.88 -13.61 -2.48
C LEU A 193 20.10 -13.05 -3.23
N ASN A 194 21.22 -12.88 -2.53
CA ASN A 194 22.47 -12.40 -3.13
C ASN A 194 23.02 -13.37 -4.18
N ALA A 195 22.90 -14.68 -3.96
CA ALA A 195 23.30 -15.68 -4.93
C ALA A 195 22.46 -15.61 -6.24
N LEU A 196 21.17 -15.30 -6.10
CA LEU A 196 20.21 -15.25 -7.22
C LEU A 196 20.10 -13.88 -7.89
N LYS A 197 20.71 -12.81 -7.35
CA LYS A 197 20.50 -11.44 -7.81
C LYS A 197 20.72 -11.21 -9.32
N LYS A 198 21.61 -11.96 -9.96
CA LYS A 198 21.88 -11.86 -11.41
C LYS A 198 20.75 -12.44 -12.27
N SER A 199 19.89 -13.27 -11.71
CA SER A 199 18.71 -13.84 -12.36
C SER A 199 17.42 -13.10 -12.04
N PHE A 200 17.48 -11.98 -11.29
CA PHE A 200 16.31 -11.18 -11.05
C PHE A 200 15.75 -10.63 -12.36
N PRO A 201 14.43 -10.52 -12.47
CA PRO A 201 13.81 -9.97 -13.66
C PRO A 201 14.26 -8.52 -13.90
N THR A 202 14.16 -8.06 -15.12
CA THR A 202 14.25 -6.64 -15.46
C THR A 202 12.99 -5.93 -14.96
N ARG A 203 12.99 -4.59 -15.07
CA ARG A 203 11.84 -3.78 -14.68
C ARG A 203 10.57 -4.15 -15.47
N GLU A 204 10.71 -4.40 -16.78
CA GLU A 204 9.59 -4.73 -17.67
C GLU A 204 9.04 -6.14 -17.43
N GLU A 205 9.86 -7.05 -16.92
CA GLU A 205 9.49 -8.43 -16.61
C GLU A 205 8.90 -8.58 -15.20
N CYS A 206 9.15 -7.61 -14.31
CA CYS A 206 8.70 -7.63 -12.94
C CYS A 206 7.27 -7.08 -12.82
#